data_96016a28d4abb5158041fb0e2367ad7d
#
_entry.id   96016a28d4abb5158041fb0e2367ad7d
#
_cell.length_a   1.000
_cell.length_b   1.000
_cell.length_c   1.000
_cell.angle_alpha   90.00
_cell.angle_beta   90.00
_cell.angle_gamma   90.00
#
_symmetry.space_group_name_H-M   'P 1'
#
loop_
_entity.id
_entity.type
_entity.pdbx_description
1 polymer ?
#
loop_
_entity_poly.entity_id
_entity_poly.type
_entity_poly.pdbx_seq_one_letter_code
_entity_poly.pdbx_strand_id
1 'polypeptide(L)'
;MDVTYEGTKREVATGKGTLRYHEAGDGPPLILLHGSGIGVSGWRNYRGNLEVFAKHFHCYILEFPGFGVSDPVDGHPVLTAASAVIRFMDALGIESAAMIGNSMGGVVGVNVAMRFPDRVRKLVTIGGVGPNIFSQNPSEGTRLLQDFADAPSRDKLVRWLECMVYDRAVITEERIAERWETANDPASHQALSAMYGSKAFAAQQQMMANADAPPYWSMMHKVQCPTLLTWGLDDRQCPPDMPMIPMRLIPNAELHVFPNCGHWVMVEAKQAFERVTLEFLLR
;
A
#
# COMPACT_ATOMS: atom_id res chain seq x y z
N MET A 1 10.61 -4.02 -23.59
CA MET A 1 10.19 -4.95 -22.51
C MET A 1 8.68 -5.09 -22.60
N ASP A 2 8.18 -6.32 -22.64
CA ASP A 2 6.72 -6.55 -22.69
C ASP A 2 6.17 -6.52 -21.24
N VAL A 3 5.61 -5.38 -20.85
CA VAL A 3 5.08 -5.11 -19.49
C VAL A 3 3.59 -5.49 -19.45
N THR A 4 3.29 -6.75 -19.76
CA THR A 4 1.94 -7.31 -19.65
C THR A 4 1.78 -8.12 -18.36
N TYR A 5 0.53 -8.38 -17.95
CA TYR A 5 0.24 -9.21 -16.77
C TYR A 5 0.92 -10.59 -16.90
N GLU A 6 0.70 -11.29 -17.99
CA GLU A 6 1.24 -12.64 -18.21
C GLU A 6 2.76 -12.64 -18.41
N GLY A 7 3.33 -11.63 -19.06
CA GLY A 7 4.77 -11.52 -19.30
C GLY A 7 5.59 -11.30 -18.03
N THR A 8 5.01 -10.61 -17.05
CA THR A 8 5.70 -10.22 -15.81
C THR A 8 5.36 -11.09 -14.60
N LYS A 9 4.29 -11.86 -14.64
CA LYS A 9 3.77 -12.69 -13.55
C LYS A 9 4.74 -13.80 -13.17
N ARG A 10 5.00 -13.95 -11.88
CA ARG A 10 5.87 -14.96 -11.26
C ARG A 10 5.30 -15.46 -9.96
N GLU A 11 5.88 -16.53 -9.45
CA GLU A 11 5.58 -17.03 -8.11
C GLU A 11 6.85 -17.57 -7.44
N VAL A 12 6.86 -17.56 -6.11
CA VAL A 12 7.92 -18.11 -5.30
C VAL A 12 7.34 -18.82 -4.08
N ALA A 13 7.80 -20.04 -3.85
CA ALA A 13 7.46 -20.80 -2.66
C ALA A 13 8.20 -20.22 -1.44
N THR A 14 7.48 -20.06 -0.33
CA THR A 14 8.05 -19.64 0.96
C THR A 14 7.71 -20.67 2.04
N GLY A 15 8.31 -20.56 3.20
CA GLY A 15 7.96 -21.46 4.34
C GLY A 15 6.51 -21.32 4.85
N LYS A 16 5.71 -20.38 4.28
CA LYS A 16 4.29 -20.16 4.61
C LYS A 16 3.47 -19.88 3.35
N GLY A 17 3.42 -20.84 2.43
CA GLY A 17 2.68 -20.73 1.18
C GLY A 17 3.44 -20.05 0.06
N THR A 18 2.78 -19.93 -1.09
CA THR A 18 3.31 -19.36 -2.33
C THR A 18 2.94 -17.87 -2.39
N LEU A 19 3.94 -17.04 -2.63
CA LEU A 19 3.75 -15.63 -2.94
C LEU A 19 3.81 -15.41 -4.44
N ARG A 20 2.87 -14.64 -4.96
CA ARG A 20 2.81 -14.24 -6.36
C ARG A 20 3.23 -12.79 -6.49
N TYR A 21 3.88 -12.49 -7.60
CA TYR A 21 4.42 -11.17 -7.85
C TYR A 21 4.56 -10.91 -9.35
N HIS A 22 4.82 -9.68 -9.72
CA HIS A 22 5.24 -9.31 -11.06
C HIS A 22 6.66 -8.76 -10.99
N GLU A 23 7.48 -9.07 -12.00
CA GLU A 23 8.84 -8.56 -12.07
C GLU A 23 9.17 -7.97 -13.44
N ALA A 24 10.01 -6.93 -13.45
CA ALA A 24 10.54 -6.30 -14.64
C ALA A 24 11.82 -5.50 -14.33
N GLY A 25 12.72 -5.42 -15.31
CA GLY A 25 14.02 -4.74 -15.14
C GLY A 25 15.10 -5.65 -14.56
N ASP A 26 16.32 -5.12 -14.47
CA ASP A 26 17.53 -5.87 -14.07
C ASP A 26 18.49 -5.06 -13.17
N GLY A 27 18.06 -3.88 -12.72
CA GLY A 27 18.82 -3.02 -11.85
C GLY A 27 18.79 -3.41 -10.35
N PRO A 28 19.11 -2.48 -9.44
CA PRO A 28 18.98 -2.69 -8.01
C PRO A 28 17.54 -3.04 -7.61
N PRO A 29 17.32 -3.90 -6.58
CA PRO A 29 15.98 -4.33 -6.18
C PRO A 29 15.09 -3.19 -5.71
N LEU A 30 13.85 -3.12 -6.25
CA LEU A 30 12.77 -2.22 -5.87
C LEU A 30 11.49 -3.02 -5.65
N ILE A 31 10.97 -3.05 -4.42
CA ILE A 31 9.74 -3.76 -4.08
C ILE A 31 8.57 -2.78 -3.99
N LEU A 32 7.49 -3.06 -4.74
CA LEU A 32 6.27 -2.24 -4.76
C LEU A 32 5.17 -2.96 -3.98
N LEU A 33 4.63 -2.28 -2.96
CA LEU A 33 3.73 -2.81 -1.94
C LEU A 33 2.37 -2.11 -2.06
N HIS A 34 1.32 -2.88 -2.36
CA HIS A 34 -0.01 -2.34 -2.60
C HIS A 34 -0.80 -2.01 -1.33
N GLY A 35 -1.91 -1.29 -1.49
CA GLY A 35 -2.87 -0.99 -0.44
C GLY A 35 -3.81 -2.15 -0.09
N SER A 36 -4.91 -1.83 0.59
CA SER A 36 -5.89 -2.82 1.07
C SER A 36 -7.34 -2.51 0.68
N GLY A 37 -7.55 -1.67 -0.32
CA GLY A 37 -8.89 -1.24 -0.72
C GLY A 37 -9.69 -2.31 -1.48
N ILE A 38 -10.95 -1.99 -1.78
CA ILE A 38 -11.88 -2.88 -2.48
C ILE A 38 -11.28 -3.33 -3.82
N GLY A 39 -11.21 -4.65 -4.05
CA GLY A 39 -10.72 -5.25 -5.29
C GLY A 39 -9.28 -4.88 -5.64
N VAL A 40 -8.43 -4.62 -4.64
CA VAL A 40 -7.02 -4.28 -4.83
C VAL A 40 -6.20 -5.49 -5.30
N SER A 41 -5.17 -5.21 -6.10
CA SER A 41 -4.02 -6.09 -6.32
C SER A 41 -2.77 -5.25 -6.55
N GLY A 42 -1.61 -5.84 -6.37
CA GLY A 42 -0.34 -5.17 -6.65
C GLY A 42 -0.24 -4.73 -8.11
N TRP A 43 -0.64 -5.61 -9.03
CA TRP A 43 -0.68 -5.29 -10.45
C TRP A 43 -1.51 -4.04 -10.74
N ARG A 44 -2.76 -3.97 -10.26
CA ARG A 44 -3.64 -2.81 -10.49
C ARG A 44 -3.08 -1.52 -9.88
N ASN A 45 -2.36 -1.64 -8.78
CA ASN A 45 -1.73 -0.49 -8.13
C ASN A 45 -0.61 0.11 -8.98
N TYR A 46 0.25 -0.75 -9.57
CA TYR A 46 1.54 -0.30 -10.08
C TYR A 46 1.82 -0.61 -11.56
N ARG A 47 0.92 -1.33 -12.27
CA ARG A 47 1.11 -1.64 -13.71
C ARG A 47 1.44 -0.41 -14.56
N GLY A 48 0.83 0.75 -14.22
CA GLY A 48 1.05 2.01 -14.93
C GLY A 48 2.41 2.66 -14.71
N ASN A 49 3.13 2.27 -13.65
CA ASN A 49 4.44 2.83 -13.28
C ASN A 49 5.61 1.86 -13.53
N LEU A 50 5.31 0.57 -13.70
CA LEU A 50 6.30 -0.48 -13.77
C LEU A 50 7.35 -0.25 -14.85
N GLU A 51 6.93 0.12 -16.07
CA GLU A 51 7.84 0.37 -17.18
C GLU A 51 8.85 1.48 -16.90
N VAL A 52 8.43 2.53 -16.20
CA VAL A 52 9.29 3.67 -15.87
C VAL A 52 10.34 3.29 -14.84
N PHE A 53 9.94 2.62 -13.77
CA PHE A 53 10.87 2.18 -12.73
C PHE A 53 11.79 1.05 -13.20
N ALA A 54 11.31 0.13 -14.03
CA ALA A 54 12.08 -0.98 -14.57
C ALA A 54 13.24 -0.57 -15.50
N LYS A 55 13.31 0.68 -15.94
CA LYS A 55 14.48 1.24 -16.64
C LYS A 55 15.70 1.44 -15.73
N HIS A 56 15.48 1.48 -14.41
CA HIS A 56 16.51 1.79 -13.43
C HIS A 56 16.66 0.74 -12.32
N PHE A 57 15.64 -0.10 -12.14
CA PHE A 57 15.54 -1.05 -11.03
C PHE A 57 15.06 -2.42 -11.52
N HIS A 58 15.45 -3.48 -10.79
CA HIS A 58 14.72 -4.72 -10.83
C HIS A 58 13.50 -4.59 -9.94
N CYS A 59 12.35 -4.37 -10.55
CA CYS A 59 11.09 -4.09 -9.86
C CYS A 59 10.34 -5.38 -9.55
N TYR A 60 9.82 -5.47 -8.34
CA TYR A 60 8.98 -6.56 -7.86
C TYR A 60 7.67 -5.99 -7.33
N ILE A 61 6.54 -6.22 -8.01
CA ILE A 61 5.21 -5.90 -7.48
C ILE A 61 4.74 -7.11 -6.70
N LEU A 62 4.80 -7.04 -5.38
CA LEU A 62 4.39 -8.14 -4.50
C LEU A 62 2.87 -8.14 -4.28
N GLU A 63 2.23 -9.29 -4.47
CA GLU A 63 0.84 -9.53 -4.09
C GLU A 63 0.80 -10.04 -2.65
N PHE A 64 0.19 -9.27 -1.75
CA PHE A 64 0.14 -9.65 -0.33
C PHE A 64 -0.73 -10.89 -0.07
N PRO A 65 -0.39 -11.70 0.95
CA PRO A 65 -1.23 -12.81 1.38
C PRO A 65 -2.66 -12.38 1.70
N GLY A 66 -3.65 -13.11 1.15
CA GLY A 66 -5.06 -12.82 1.35
C GLY A 66 -5.62 -11.64 0.53
N PHE A 67 -4.77 -10.99 -0.31
CA PHE A 67 -5.19 -9.98 -1.27
C PHE A 67 -4.89 -10.48 -2.68
N GLY A 68 -5.93 -10.65 -3.51
CA GLY A 68 -5.76 -11.16 -4.87
C GLY A 68 -5.33 -12.62 -4.92
N VAL A 69 -4.14 -12.92 -5.44
CA VAL A 69 -3.75 -14.27 -5.89
C VAL A 69 -2.73 -15.00 -5.01
N SER A 70 -2.08 -14.34 -4.06
CA SER A 70 -1.14 -15.01 -3.12
C SER A 70 -1.90 -15.82 -2.07
N ASP A 71 -1.29 -16.93 -1.63
CA ASP A 71 -1.90 -17.80 -0.63
C ASP A 71 -2.16 -17.03 0.67
N PRO A 72 -3.34 -17.21 1.31
CA PRO A 72 -3.66 -16.52 2.55
C PRO A 72 -2.79 -17.03 3.71
N VAL A 73 -2.55 -16.15 4.68
CA VAL A 73 -1.84 -16.46 5.92
C VAL A 73 -2.61 -15.88 7.10
N ASP A 74 -2.86 -16.69 8.12
CA ASP A 74 -3.55 -16.26 9.33
C ASP A 74 -2.78 -15.18 10.08
N GLY A 75 -3.52 -14.22 10.65
CA GLY A 75 -2.96 -13.18 11.50
C GLY A 75 -3.38 -11.76 11.11
N HIS A 76 -2.81 -10.78 11.77
CA HIS A 76 -3.10 -9.37 11.48
C HIS A 76 -2.55 -8.98 10.10
N PRO A 77 -3.36 -8.47 9.17
CA PRO A 77 -2.99 -8.26 7.76
C PRO A 77 -1.68 -7.50 7.54
N VAL A 78 -1.44 -6.41 8.29
CA VAL A 78 -0.19 -5.63 8.18
C VAL A 78 1.02 -6.44 8.64
N LEU A 79 0.91 -7.22 9.72
CA LEU A 79 2.02 -8.00 10.25
C LEU A 79 2.31 -9.23 9.38
N THR A 80 1.29 -9.88 8.84
CA THR A 80 1.45 -10.98 7.89
C THR A 80 2.07 -10.49 6.58
N ALA A 81 1.65 -9.32 6.07
CA ALA A 81 2.23 -8.69 4.89
C ALA A 81 3.70 -8.29 5.13
N ALA A 82 4.03 -7.66 6.28
CA ALA A 82 5.42 -7.32 6.61
C ALA A 82 6.32 -8.57 6.71
N SER A 83 5.81 -9.65 7.31
CA SER A 83 6.50 -10.94 7.35
C SER A 83 6.63 -11.57 5.95
N ALA A 84 5.63 -11.39 5.07
CA ALA A 84 5.67 -11.87 3.70
C ALA A 84 6.74 -11.15 2.87
N VAL A 85 6.92 -9.84 3.06
CA VAL A 85 8.02 -9.09 2.41
C VAL A 85 9.37 -9.69 2.73
N ILE A 86 9.64 -10.00 4.00
CA ILE A 86 10.94 -10.61 4.40
C ILE A 86 11.08 -12.01 3.81
N ARG A 87 10.05 -12.87 3.91
CA ARG A 87 10.09 -14.20 3.31
C ARG A 87 10.29 -14.17 1.78
N PHE A 88 9.67 -13.19 1.11
CA PHE A 88 9.85 -12.95 -0.31
C PHE A 88 11.31 -12.60 -0.64
N MET A 89 11.88 -11.65 0.10
CA MET A 89 13.27 -11.25 -0.07
C MET A 89 14.23 -12.44 0.17
N ASP A 90 14.00 -13.22 1.24
CA ASP A 90 14.83 -14.39 1.56
C ASP A 90 14.73 -15.47 0.48
N ALA A 91 13.53 -15.75 -0.02
CA ALA A 91 13.31 -16.76 -1.06
C ALA A 91 13.96 -16.40 -2.41
N LEU A 92 14.10 -15.10 -2.71
CA LEU A 92 14.77 -14.62 -3.93
C LEU A 92 16.24 -14.22 -3.71
N GLY A 93 16.79 -14.38 -2.51
CA GLY A 93 18.16 -13.97 -2.21
C GLY A 93 18.39 -12.46 -2.23
N ILE A 94 17.33 -11.65 -2.01
CA ILE A 94 17.42 -10.20 -1.95
C ILE A 94 17.88 -9.78 -0.56
N GLU A 95 19.13 -9.35 -0.42
CA GLU A 95 19.68 -8.92 0.87
C GLU A 95 19.02 -7.62 1.36
N SER A 96 18.91 -6.63 0.48
CA SER A 96 18.25 -5.35 0.78
C SER A 96 17.60 -4.75 -0.48
N ALA A 97 16.53 -3.98 -0.31
CA ALA A 97 15.79 -3.35 -1.40
C ALA A 97 15.37 -1.93 -1.06
N ALA A 98 15.14 -1.11 -2.08
CA ALA A 98 14.27 0.05 -1.95
C ALA A 98 12.81 -0.40 -1.97
N MET A 99 11.91 0.35 -1.32
CA MET A 99 10.49 0.00 -1.26
C MET A 99 9.62 1.20 -1.60
N ILE A 100 8.55 0.95 -2.36
CA ILE A 100 7.45 1.92 -2.56
C ILE A 100 6.18 1.28 -2.03
N GLY A 101 5.50 1.92 -1.07
CA GLY A 101 4.30 1.38 -0.46
C GLY A 101 3.11 2.34 -0.52
N ASN A 102 1.98 1.90 -1.10
CA ASN A 102 0.74 2.66 -1.09
C ASN A 102 -0.14 2.27 0.10
N SER A 103 -0.63 3.25 0.85
CA SER A 103 -1.61 3.04 1.92
C SER A 103 -1.13 1.97 2.93
N MET A 104 -1.83 0.84 3.07
CA MET A 104 -1.35 -0.30 3.86
C MET A 104 0.07 -0.72 3.48
N GLY A 105 0.43 -0.69 2.19
CA GLY A 105 1.79 -0.99 1.73
C GLY A 105 2.83 -0.02 2.32
N GLY A 106 2.48 1.26 2.52
CA GLY A 106 3.32 2.23 3.23
C GLY A 106 3.51 1.85 4.70
N VAL A 107 2.42 1.47 5.39
CA VAL A 107 2.48 0.98 6.78
C VAL A 107 3.33 -0.29 6.88
N VAL A 108 3.18 -1.21 5.93
CA VAL A 108 4.01 -2.43 5.83
C VAL A 108 5.48 -2.08 5.65
N GLY A 109 5.81 -1.17 4.70
CA GLY A 109 7.18 -0.70 4.47
C GLY A 109 7.81 -0.08 5.72
N VAL A 110 7.07 0.77 6.44
CA VAL A 110 7.51 1.33 7.73
C VAL A 110 7.75 0.23 8.77
N ASN A 111 6.85 -0.76 8.88
CA ASN A 111 7.04 -1.89 9.81
C ASN A 111 8.29 -2.71 9.47
N VAL A 112 8.54 -2.97 8.19
CA VAL A 112 9.75 -3.67 7.74
C VAL A 112 10.98 -2.83 8.09
N ALA A 113 11.00 -1.54 7.78
CA ALA A 113 12.13 -0.64 8.06
C ALA A 113 12.43 -0.50 9.56
N MET A 114 11.41 -0.50 10.42
CA MET A 114 11.60 -0.45 11.88
C MET A 114 12.15 -1.75 12.47
N ARG A 115 11.74 -2.91 11.93
CA ARG A 115 12.06 -4.23 12.48
C ARG A 115 13.29 -4.86 11.84
N PHE A 116 13.57 -4.51 10.59
CA PHE A 116 14.65 -5.05 9.76
C PHE A 116 15.36 -3.91 9.02
N PRO A 117 16.00 -2.96 9.74
CA PRO A 117 16.55 -1.73 9.15
C PRO A 117 17.57 -2.02 8.03
N ASP A 118 18.36 -3.08 8.14
CA ASP A 118 19.38 -3.46 7.13
C ASP A 118 18.76 -4.01 5.82
N ARG A 119 17.46 -4.35 5.84
CA ARG A 119 16.75 -4.89 4.66
C ARG A 119 16.13 -3.78 3.79
N VAL A 120 16.05 -2.53 4.27
CA VAL A 120 15.42 -1.40 3.55
C VAL A 120 16.42 -0.29 3.29
N ARG A 121 16.81 -0.12 2.02
CA ARG A 121 17.77 0.92 1.63
C ARG A 121 17.14 2.31 1.54
N LYS A 122 15.95 2.41 0.99
CA LYS A 122 15.13 3.62 0.89
C LYS A 122 13.66 3.25 0.94
N LEU A 123 12.84 4.12 1.49
CA LEU A 123 11.40 3.93 1.58
C LEU A 123 10.65 5.12 0.95
N VAL A 124 9.70 4.83 0.07
CA VAL A 124 8.73 5.80 -0.44
C VAL A 124 7.34 5.35 0.01
N THR A 125 6.55 6.24 0.60
CA THR A 125 5.15 5.94 0.96
C THR A 125 4.20 6.80 0.13
N ILE A 126 3.04 6.23 -0.22
CA ILE A 126 1.95 6.92 -0.89
C ILE A 126 0.75 6.86 0.06
N GLY A 127 0.53 7.92 0.83
CA GLY A 127 -0.50 7.95 1.86
C GLY A 127 -0.31 6.91 2.98
N GLY A 128 -1.29 6.79 3.86
CA GLY A 128 -1.48 5.67 4.79
C GLY A 128 -0.64 5.66 6.06
N VAL A 129 0.40 6.46 6.16
CA VAL A 129 1.35 6.42 7.29
C VAL A 129 1.09 7.56 8.27
N GLY A 130 0.88 7.23 9.53
CA GLY A 130 0.64 8.20 10.60
C GLY A 130 -0.81 8.22 11.10
N PRO A 131 -1.07 8.91 12.22
CA PRO A 131 -2.41 9.10 12.76
C PRO A 131 -3.07 10.34 12.15
N ASN A 132 -4.41 10.37 12.14
CA ASN A 132 -5.15 11.61 11.99
C ASN A 132 -4.86 12.54 13.17
N ILE A 133 -4.57 13.81 12.92
CA ILE A 133 -4.26 14.80 13.96
C ILE A 133 -5.47 15.69 14.24
N PHE A 134 -6.04 16.27 13.18
CA PHE A 134 -7.20 17.16 13.27
C PHE A 134 -8.29 16.82 12.25
N SER A 135 -8.02 15.93 11.32
CA SER A 135 -9.03 15.38 10.43
C SER A 135 -9.91 14.35 11.13
N GLN A 136 -11.07 14.09 10.55
CA GLN A 136 -12.03 13.15 11.13
C GLN A 136 -11.49 11.71 11.14
N ASN A 137 -11.67 11.02 12.29
CA ASN A 137 -11.33 9.60 12.44
C ASN A 137 -12.56 8.81 12.91
N PRO A 138 -13.01 7.75 12.17
CA PRO A 138 -12.48 7.31 10.90
C PRO A 138 -12.70 8.34 9.78
N SER A 139 -11.78 8.35 8.80
CA SER A 139 -11.85 9.21 7.61
C SER A 139 -13.08 8.87 6.74
N GLU A 140 -13.42 9.75 5.79
CA GLU A 140 -14.50 9.49 4.82
C GLU A 140 -14.27 8.15 4.09
N GLY A 141 -13.08 7.94 3.54
CA GLY A 141 -12.75 6.72 2.82
C GLY A 141 -12.84 5.47 3.69
N THR A 142 -12.40 5.54 4.96
CA THR A 142 -12.52 4.42 5.90
C THR A 142 -13.98 4.08 6.18
N ARG A 143 -14.86 5.07 6.34
CA ARG A 143 -16.31 4.82 6.54
C ARG A 143 -16.95 4.18 5.31
N LEU A 144 -16.55 4.61 4.10
CA LEU A 144 -17.03 3.99 2.86
C LEU A 144 -16.55 2.55 2.70
N LEU A 145 -15.31 2.25 3.15
CA LEU A 145 -14.81 0.87 3.22
C LEU A 145 -15.62 0.01 4.18
N GLN A 146 -15.95 0.54 5.37
CA GLN A 146 -16.81 -0.15 6.35
C GLN A 146 -18.19 -0.43 5.78
N ASP A 147 -18.82 0.59 5.17
CA ASP A 147 -20.15 0.47 4.57
C ASP A 147 -20.17 -0.60 3.45
N PHE A 148 -19.12 -0.67 2.64
CA PHE A 148 -18.98 -1.73 1.64
C PHE A 148 -18.73 -3.10 2.28
N ALA A 149 -17.83 -3.20 3.25
CA ALA A 149 -17.48 -4.47 3.89
C ALA A 149 -18.67 -5.11 4.60
N ASP A 150 -19.55 -4.29 5.21
CA ASP A 150 -20.74 -4.77 5.92
C ASP A 150 -21.88 -5.18 4.96
N ALA A 151 -22.01 -4.52 3.80
CA ALA A 151 -23.06 -4.81 2.82
C ALA A 151 -22.59 -4.42 1.41
N PRO A 152 -21.87 -5.29 0.69
CA PRO A 152 -21.31 -4.99 -0.62
C PRO A 152 -22.36 -4.63 -1.67
N SER A 153 -22.11 -3.57 -2.43
CA SER A 153 -22.83 -3.26 -3.65
C SER A 153 -21.95 -2.48 -4.63
N ARG A 154 -22.30 -2.53 -5.92
CA ARG A 154 -21.58 -1.79 -6.95
C ARG A 154 -21.63 -0.29 -6.71
N ASP A 155 -22.74 0.26 -6.24
CA ASP A 155 -22.86 1.69 -5.93
C ASP A 155 -21.94 2.11 -4.78
N LYS A 156 -21.78 1.28 -3.76
CA LYS A 156 -20.84 1.53 -2.66
C LYS A 156 -19.39 1.47 -3.12
N LEU A 157 -19.06 0.53 -4.02
CA LEU A 157 -17.75 0.52 -4.68
C LEU A 157 -17.50 1.83 -5.42
N VAL A 158 -18.45 2.30 -6.24
CA VAL A 158 -18.31 3.56 -7.00
C VAL A 158 -18.10 4.75 -6.06
N ARG A 159 -18.90 4.87 -5.00
CA ARG A 159 -18.74 5.94 -4.00
C ARG A 159 -17.35 5.93 -3.35
N TRP A 160 -16.85 4.75 -3.01
CA TRP A 160 -15.52 4.63 -2.45
C TRP A 160 -14.45 4.99 -3.49
N LEU A 161 -14.58 4.56 -4.75
CA LEU A 161 -13.66 4.94 -5.82
C LEU A 161 -13.62 6.47 -6.02
N GLU A 162 -14.78 7.13 -6.01
CA GLU A 162 -14.88 8.60 -6.09
C GLU A 162 -14.22 9.31 -4.89
N CYS A 163 -14.18 8.66 -3.73
CA CYS A 163 -13.48 9.16 -2.55
C CYS A 163 -11.95 9.05 -2.69
N MET A 164 -11.48 8.10 -3.47
CA MET A 164 -10.04 7.83 -3.65
C MET A 164 -9.33 8.81 -4.57
N VAL A 165 -10.07 9.56 -5.37
CA VAL A 165 -9.51 10.44 -6.42
C VAL A 165 -10.03 11.87 -6.31
N TYR A 166 -9.25 12.81 -6.81
CA TYR A 166 -9.66 14.18 -7.06
C TYR A 166 -10.40 14.28 -8.41
N ASP A 167 -9.78 13.75 -9.48
CA ASP A 167 -10.37 13.73 -10.82
C ASP A 167 -11.18 12.44 -11.04
N ARG A 168 -12.52 12.58 -11.05
CA ARG A 168 -13.43 11.45 -11.29
C ARG A 168 -13.31 10.82 -12.67
N ALA A 169 -12.73 11.51 -13.66
CA ALA A 169 -12.48 10.94 -14.98
C ALA A 169 -11.55 9.72 -14.95
N VAL A 170 -10.77 9.58 -13.88
CA VAL A 170 -9.93 8.39 -13.62
C VAL A 170 -10.76 7.13 -13.36
N ILE A 171 -12.05 7.27 -12.97
CA ILE A 171 -12.93 6.16 -12.64
C ILE A 171 -13.72 5.75 -13.88
N THR A 172 -13.15 4.85 -14.67
CA THR A 172 -13.80 4.28 -15.87
C THR A 172 -14.66 3.07 -15.53
N GLU A 173 -15.63 2.73 -16.39
CA GLU A 173 -16.43 1.52 -16.27
C GLU A 173 -15.57 0.25 -16.23
N GLU A 174 -14.48 0.22 -17.02
CA GLU A 174 -13.52 -0.88 -17.02
C GLU A 174 -12.88 -1.05 -15.62
N ARG A 175 -12.42 0.06 -15.02
CA ARG A 175 -11.82 0.03 -13.66
C ARG A 175 -12.83 -0.37 -12.59
N ILE A 176 -14.09 0.05 -12.71
CA ILE A 176 -15.15 -0.38 -11.81
C ILE A 176 -15.40 -1.88 -11.97
N ALA A 177 -15.51 -2.37 -13.20
CA ALA A 177 -15.76 -3.79 -13.51
C ALA A 177 -14.62 -4.68 -12.98
N GLU A 178 -13.35 -4.35 -13.28
CA GLU A 178 -12.18 -5.08 -12.78
C GLU A 178 -12.16 -5.21 -11.24
N ARG A 179 -12.53 -4.12 -10.54
CA ARG A 179 -12.54 -4.13 -9.06
C ARG A 179 -13.75 -4.86 -8.50
N TRP A 180 -14.91 -4.72 -9.16
CA TRP A 180 -16.13 -5.39 -8.75
C TRP A 180 -16.01 -6.90 -8.86
N GLU A 181 -15.42 -7.42 -9.94
CA GLU A 181 -15.14 -8.85 -10.13
C GLU A 181 -14.31 -9.41 -8.96
N THR A 182 -13.19 -8.75 -8.61
CA THR A 182 -12.32 -9.18 -7.51
C THR A 182 -13.01 -9.00 -6.14
N ALA A 183 -13.78 -7.95 -5.95
CA ALA A 183 -14.47 -7.68 -4.69
C ALA A 183 -15.60 -8.69 -4.39
N ASN A 184 -16.17 -9.31 -5.43
CA ASN A 184 -17.17 -10.37 -5.30
C ASN A 184 -16.57 -11.76 -5.01
N ASP A 185 -15.25 -11.92 -5.11
CA ASP A 185 -14.59 -13.13 -4.68
C ASP A 185 -14.76 -13.31 -3.16
N PRO A 186 -15.28 -14.49 -2.68
CA PRO A 186 -15.54 -14.69 -1.26
C PRO A 186 -14.32 -14.51 -0.35
N ALA A 187 -13.13 -14.92 -0.80
CA ALA A 187 -11.90 -14.79 0.00
C ALA A 187 -11.46 -13.33 0.10
N SER A 188 -11.55 -12.58 -1.00
CA SER A 188 -11.27 -11.14 -1.04
C SER A 188 -12.22 -10.33 -0.15
N HIS A 189 -13.51 -10.67 -0.17
CA HIS A 189 -14.52 -10.07 0.69
C HIS A 189 -14.29 -10.41 2.17
N GLN A 190 -13.94 -11.65 2.48
CA GLN A 190 -13.60 -12.07 3.86
C GLN A 190 -12.39 -11.28 4.40
N ALA A 191 -11.33 -11.13 3.61
CA ALA A 191 -10.15 -10.36 4.00
C ALA A 191 -10.50 -8.88 4.24
N LEU A 192 -11.30 -8.27 3.35
CA LEU A 192 -11.77 -6.89 3.49
C LEU A 192 -12.62 -6.71 4.76
N SER A 193 -13.55 -7.63 5.01
CA SER A 193 -14.44 -7.60 6.18
C SER A 193 -13.69 -7.81 7.50
N ALA A 194 -12.62 -8.61 7.50
CA ALA A 194 -11.75 -8.81 8.65
C ALA A 194 -10.94 -7.54 9.01
N MET A 195 -10.68 -6.65 8.03
CA MET A 195 -9.99 -5.39 8.26
C MET A 195 -10.93 -4.22 8.55
N TYR A 196 -12.01 -4.11 7.79
CA TYR A 196 -12.85 -2.90 7.73
C TYR A 196 -14.29 -3.12 8.17
N GLY A 197 -14.79 -4.37 8.24
CA GLY A 197 -16.14 -4.62 8.74
C GLY A 197 -16.35 -3.99 10.12
N SER A 198 -17.52 -3.39 10.37
CA SER A 198 -17.79 -2.60 11.58
C SER A 198 -17.47 -3.34 12.87
N LYS A 199 -17.75 -4.65 12.94
CA LYS A 199 -17.41 -5.48 14.12
C LYS A 199 -15.91 -5.66 14.30
N ALA A 200 -15.19 -5.95 13.22
CA ALA A 200 -13.74 -6.15 13.26
C ALA A 200 -13.02 -4.83 13.60
N PHE A 201 -13.47 -3.73 13.01
CA PHE A 201 -12.92 -2.41 13.28
C PHE A 201 -13.15 -1.98 14.74
N ALA A 202 -14.35 -2.16 15.29
CA ALA A 202 -14.63 -1.86 16.69
C ALA A 202 -13.77 -2.70 17.66
N ALA A 203 -13.63 -4.01 17.38
CA ALA A 203 -12.76 -4.89 18.17
C ALA A 203 -11.29 -4.45 18.12
N GLN A 204 -10.80 -4.04 16.95
CA GLN A 204 -9.45 -3.52 16.78
C GLN A 204 -9.23 -2.23 17.55
N GLN A 205 -10.18 -1.27 17.47
CA GLN A 205 -10.13 -0.02 18.25
C GLN A 205 -10.09 -0.29 19.75
N GLN A 206 -10.92 -1.20 20.24
CA GLN A 206 -10.92 -1.58 21.65
C GLN A 206 -9.62 -2.26 22.08
N MET A 207 -9.06 -3.14 21.24
CA MET A 207 -7.78 -3.77 21.50
C MET A 207 -6.64 -2.73 21.54
N MET A 208 -6.64 -1.76 20.63
CA MET A 208 -5.65 -0.67 20.63
C MET A 208 -5.79 0.26 21.84
N ALA A 209 -7.02 0.57 22.26
CA ALA A 209 -7.28 1.40 23.44
C ALA A 209 -6.84 0.72 24.75
N ASN A 210 -6.89 -0.62 24.80
CA ASN A 210 -6.51 -1.41 25.97
C ASN A 210 -5.05 -1.91 25.92
N ALA A 211 -4.32 -1.60 24.85
CA ALA A 211 -2.94 -2.04 24.73
C ALA A 211 -2.00 -1.19 25.59
N ASP A 212 -1.19 -1.84 26.44
CA ASP A 212 -0.11 -1.17 27.19
C ASP A 212 1.08 -0.77 26.31
N ALA A 213 1.06 -1.17 25.02
CA ALA A 213 2.11 -0.84 24.05
C ALA A 213 1.84 0.52 23.38
N PRO A 214 2.88 1.32 23.16
CA PRO A 214 2.74 2.56 22.42
C PRO A 214 2.26 2.31 20.98
N PRO A 215 1.50 3.21 20.38
CA PRO A 215 1.04 3.05 19.02
C PRO A 215 2.22 2.97 18.03
N TYR A 216 2.07 2.18 16.96
CA TYR A 216 3.16 1.92 16.01
C TYR A 216 3.84 3.18 15.48
N TRP A 217 3.06 4.24 15.25
CA TRP A 217 3.58 5.50 14.71
C TRP A 217 4.55 6.22 15.67
N SER A 218 4.43 6.03 16.99
CA SER A 218 5.37 6.62 17.95
C SER A 218 6.76 5.99 17.88
N MET A 219 6.88 4.81 17.25
CA MET A 219 8.14 4.09 17.08
C MET A 219 8.87 4.43 15.77
N MET A 220 8.34 5.34 14.97
CA MET A 220 8.90 5.66 13.63
C MET A 220 10.30 6.29 13.66
N HIS A 221 10.75 6.77 14.82
CA HIS A 221 12.14 7.16 15.02
C HIS A 221 13.15 6.02 14.80
N LYS A 222 12.68 4.77 14.77
CA LYS A 222 13.50 3.58 14.45
C LYS A 222 13.70 3.35 12.95
N VAL A 223 12.99 4.05 12.08
CA VAL A 223 13.23 4.00 10.64
C VAL A 223 14.53 4.74 10.35
N GLN A 224 15.57 4.01 9.93
CA GLN A 224 16.91 4.56 9.70
C GLN A 224 17.16 4.95 8.24
N CYS A 225 16.46 4.30 7.30
CA CYS A 225 16.63 4.57 5.89
C CYS A 225 16.05 5.95 5.49
N PRO A 226 16.62 6.61 4.47
CA PRO A 226 16.01 7.77 3.85
C PRO A 226 14.57 7.44 3.43
N THR A 227 13.63 8.33 3.77
CA THR A 227 12.20 8.10 3.55
C THR A 227 11.55 9.30 2.87
N LEU A 228 10.85 9.04 1.76
CA LEU A 228 10.02 10.02 1.07
C LEU A 228 8.54 9.71 1.35
N LEU A 229 7.87 10.63 2.03
CA LEU A 229 6.42 10.60 2.21
C LEU A 229 5.78 11.33 1.03
N THR A 230 4.94 10.66 0.25
CA THR A 230 4.18 11.29 -0.84
C THR A 230 2.70 11.30 -0.51
N TRP A 231 2.00 12.39 -0.84
CA TRP A 231 0.61 12.58 -0.46
C TRP A 231 -0.17 13.36 -1.49
N GLY A 232 -1.43 13.01 -1.70
CA GLY A 232 -2.38 13.87 -2.41
C GLY A 232 -2.97 14.91 -1.46
N LEU A 233 -3.05 16.18 -1.88
CA LEU A 233 -3.62 17.25 -1.06
C LEU A 233 -5.11 17.01 -0.77
N ASP A 234 -5.80 16.35 -1.70
CA ASP A 234 -7.24 16.07 -1.65
C ASP A 234 -7.56 14.62 -1.23
N ASP A 235 -6.62 13.97 -0.53
CA ASP A 235 -6.78 12.59 -0.07
C ASP A 235 -7.82 12.50 1.06
N ARG A 236 -8.98 11.91 0.75
CA ARG A 236 -10.10 11.70 1.69
C ARG A 236 -10.07 10.32 2.36
N GLN A 237 -9.22 9.42 1.86
CA GLN A 237 -8.95 8.12 2.50
C GLN A 237 -7.94 8.28 3.64
N CYS A 238 -6.82 8.94 3.35
CA CYS A 238 -5.76 9.25 4.30
C CYS A 238 -5.53 10.75 4.29
N PRO A 239 -6.21 11.53 5.15
CA PRO A 239 -6.15 13.00 5.12
C PRO A 239 -4.72 13.55 5.23
N PRO A 240 -4.43 14.73 4.61
CA PRO A 240 -3.07 15.27 4.48
C PRO A 240 -2.46 15.81 5.77
N ASP A 241 -3.12 15.71 6.91
CA ASP A 241 -2.57 15.94 8.24
C ASP A 241 -1.82 14.73 8.81
N MET A 242 -2.09 13.52 8.29
CA MET A 242 -1.44 12.28 8.76
C MET A 242 0.09 12.28 8.63
N PRO A 243 0.72 12.77 7.54
CA PRO A 243 2.18 12.74 7.39
C PRO A 243 2.93 13.66 8.35
N MET A 244 2.29 14.57 9.05
CA MET A 244 2.96 15.56 9.91
C MET A 244 3.75 14.90 11.06
N ILE A 245 3.20 13.84 11.67
CA ILE A 245 3.89 13.09 12.73
C ILE A 245 5.02 12.22 12.16
N PRO A 246 4.81 11.37 11.14
CA PRO A 246 5.89 10.62 10.49
C PRO A 246 7.05 11.51 10.01
N MET A 247 6.74 12.61 9.34
CA MET A 247 7.75 13.58 8.89
C MET A 247 8.62 14.11 10.05
N ARG A 248 8.03 14.28 11.24
CA ARG A 248 8.74 14.75 12.42
C ARG A 248 9.54 13.66 13.12
N LEU A 249 9.05 12.43 13.10
CA LEU A 249 9.66 11.32 13.86
C LEU A 249 10.71 10.54 13.08
N ILE A 250 10.55 10.38 11.76
CA ILE A 250 11.54 9.68 10.92
C ILE A 250 12.72 10.61 10.68
N PRO A 251 13.96 10.26 11.10
CA PRO A 251 15.09 11.20 11.09
C PRO A 251 15.44 11.77 9.70
N ASN A 252 15.28 10.95 8.65
CA ASN A 252 15.64 11.31 7.28
C ASN A 252 14.40 11.33 6.38
N ALA A 253 13.30 11.96 6.85
CA ALA A 253 12.06 12.06 6.10
C ALA A 253 12.01 13.33 5.25
N GLU A 254 11.53 13.16 4.01
CA GLU A 254 11.10 14.24 3.12
C GLU A 254 9.59 14.09 2.89
N LEU A 255 8.86 15.19 2.70
CA LEU A 255 7.43 15.18 2.37
C LEU A 255 7.20 15.89 1.04
N HIS A 256 6.50 15.23 0.12
CA HIS A 256 6.02 15.84 -1.11
C HIS A 256 4.50 15.70 -1.23
N VAL A 257 3.81 16.83 -1.35
CA VAL A 257 2.34 16.88 -1.47
C VAL A 257 1.96 17.34 -2.88
N PHE A 258 1.11 16.57 -3.54
CA PHE A 258 0.63 16.85 -4.91
C PHE A 258 -0.73 17.56 -4.85
N PRO A 259 -0.87 18.76 -5.42
CA PRO A 259 -2.15 19.44 -5.51
C PRO A 259 -3.08 18.76 -6.52
N ASN A 260 -4.39 18.93 -6.36
CA ASN A 260 -5.43 18.36 -7.23
C ASN A 260 -5.26 16.83 -7.38
N CYS A 261 -5.02 16.15 -6.28
CA CYS A 261 -4.69 14.75 -6.26
C CYS A 261 -5.27 14.07 -5.00
N GLY A 262 -5.95 12.97 -5.17
CA GLY A 262 -6.48 12.14 -4.10
C GLY A 262 -5.47 11.10 -3.59
N HIS A 263 -5.99 9.94 -3.17
CA HIS A 263 -5.20 8.87 -2.57
C HIS A 263 -4.29 8.12 -3.56
N TRP A 264 -4.64 8.11 -4.84
CA TRP A 264 -3.87 7.40 -5.87
C TRP A 264 -2.89 8.32 -6.60
N VAL A 265 -1.95 8.88 -5.84
CA VAL A 265 -0.90 9.77 -6.37
C VAL A 265 -0.18 9.18 -7.59
N MET A 266 0.14 7.86 -7.54
CA MET A 266 0.81 7.14 -8.63
C MET A 266 -0.04 7.00 -9.90
N VAL A 267 -1.32 7.36 -9.84
CA VAL A 267 -2.26 7.36 -10.97
C VAL A 267 -2.58 8.78 -11.40
N GLU A 268 -3.04 9.64 -10.48
CA GLU A 268 -3.52 10.99 -10.79
C GLU A 268 -2.38 11.98 -11.08
N ALA A 269 -1.31 11.92 -10.29
CA ALA A 269 -0.11 12.75 -10.46
C ALA A 269 1.04 11.93 -11.08
N LYS A 270 0.74 10.93 -11.92
CA LYS A 270 1.66 9.89 -12.38
C LYS A 270 3.05 10.41 -12.77
N GLN A 271 3.15 11.33 -13.71
CA GLN A 271 4.45 11.83 -14.21
C GLN A 271 5.23 12.58 -13.13
N ALA A 272 4.55 13.40 -12.33
CA ALA A 272 5.18 14.13 -11.24
C ALA A 272 5.65 13.17 -10.13
N PHE A 273 4.83 12.18 -9.78
CA PHE A 273 5.16 11.13 -8.81
C PHE A 273 6.37 10.32 -9.26
N GLU A 274 6.38 9.83 -10.50
CA GLU A 274 7.49 9.06 -11.06
C GLU A 274 8.80 9.86 -11.04
N ARG A 275 8.76 11.13 -11.43
CA ARG A 275 9.93 12.02 -11.42
C ARG A 275 10.48 12.22 -10.01
N VAL A 276 9.65 12.62 -9.05
CA VAL A 276 10.04 12.88 -7.66
C VAL A 276 10.57 11.60 -7.01
N THR A 277 9.90 10.47 -7.25
CA THR A 277 10.29 9.17 -6.71
C THR A 277 11.62 8.69 -7.30
N LEU A 278 11.82 8.79 -8.62
CA LEU A 278 13.09 8.42 -9.25
C LEU A 278 14.25 9.31 -8.77
N GLU A 279 14.04 10.63 -8.71
CA GLU A 279 15.04 11.53 -8.17
C GLU A 279 15.47 11.14 -6.76
N PHE A 280 14.50 10.82 -5.89
CA PHE A 280 14.78 10.37 -4.53
C PHE A 280 15.50 9.02 -4.49
N LEU A 281 15.04 8.04 -5.27
CA LEU A 281 15.60 6.68 -5.26
C LEU A 281 17.02 6.61 -5.84
N LEU A 282 17.35 7.46 -6.80
CA LEU A 282 18.64 7.47 -7.51
C LEU A 282 19.71 8.33 -6.83
N ARG A 283 19.36 9.21 -5.88
CA ARG A 283 20.33 9.91 -5.01
C ARG A 283 21.15 8.90 -4.18
#